data_b6ee3380511ee47e8265158ce46dda22
#
_entry.id   b6ee3380511ee47e8265158ce46dda22
#
_cell.length_a   1.000
_cell.length_b   1.000
_cell.length_c   1.000
_cell.angle_alpha   90.00
_cell.angle_beta   90.00
_cell.angle_gamma   90.00
#
_symmetry.space_group_name_H-M   'P 1'
#
loop_
_entity.id
_entity.type
_entity.pdbx_description
1 polymer ?
#
loop_
_entity_poly.entity_id
_entity_poly.type
_entity_poly.pdbx_seq_one_letter_code
_entity_poly.pdbx_strand_id
1 'polypeptide(L)' 'MDEQRFIAIETKILHQELMLDELHQVLYQQQDTIDFLQKKLKKFEDLTQADQEIRPPGEKPPHY' A
#
# COMPACT_ATOMS: atom_id res chain seq x y z
N MET A 1 30.92 -31.65 3.76
CA MET A 1 29.89 -31.13 2.88
C MET A 1 30.44 -30.99 1.48
N ASP A 2 29.69 -31.40 0.51
CA ASP A 2 30.08 -31.31 -0.89
C ASP A 2 30.19 -29.85 -1.31
N GLU A 3 31.25 -29.52 -2.02
CA GLU A 3 31.49 -28.17 -2.49
C GLU A 3 30.38 -27.71 -3.42
N GLN A 4 29.87 -28.59 -4.26
CA GLN A 4 28.76 -28.27 -5.16
C GLN A 4 27.48 -27.96 -4.41
N ARG A 5 27.23 -28.65 -3.31
CA ARG A 5 26.06 -28.36 -2.48
C ARG A 5 26.19 -27.00 -1.81
N PHE A 6 27.40 -26.68 -1.38
CA PHE A 6 27.65 -25.39 -0.76
C PHE A 6 27.40 -24.27 -1.74
N ILE A 7 27.89 -24.40 -2.97
CA ILE A 7 27.67 -23.42 -4.01
C ILE A 7 26.17 -23.28 -4.33
N ALA A 8 25.45 -24.39 -4.38
CA ALA A 8 24.01 -24.36 -4.64
C ALA A 8 23.25 -23.60 -3.55
N ILE A 9 23.63 -23.81 -2.29
CA ILE A 9 23.02 -23.11 -1.18
C ILE A 9 23.33 -21.62 -1.24
N GLU A 10 24.58 -21.25 -1.50
CA GLU A 10 24.96 -19.85 -1.65
C GLU A 10 24.16 -19.17 -2.77
N THR A 11 24.02 -19.86 -3.89
CA THR A 11 23.27 -19.31 -5.02
C THR A 11 21.81 -19.07 -4.64
N LYS A 12 21.22 -20.00 -3.91
CA LYS A 12 19.84 -19.84 -3.45
C LYS A 12 19.71 -18.66 -2.49
N ILE A 13 20.65 -18.51 -1.59
CA ILE A 13 20.62 -17.39 -0.64
C ILE A 13 20.72 -16.07 -1.38
N LEU A 14 21.64 -15.96 -2.32
CA LEU A 14 21.78 -14.74 -3.10
C LEU A 14 20.51 -14.41 -3.87
N HIS A 15 19.90 -15.44 -4.46
CA HIS A 15 18.66 -15.26 -5.17
C HIS A 15 17.54 -14.77 -4.25
N GLN A 16 17.44 -15.36 -3.06
CA GLN A 16 16.45 -14.96 -2.08
C GLN A 16 16.66 -13.53 -1.61
N GLU A 17 17.92 -13.16 -1.38
CA GLU A 17 18.22 -11.78 -0.99
C GLU A 17 17.79 -10.78 -2.05
N LEU A 18 18.04 -11.10 -3.31
CA LEU A 18 17.62 -10.26 -4.40
C LEU A 18 16.10 -10.13 -4.45
N MET A 19 15.40 -11.25 -4.29
CA MET A 19 13.94 -11.23 -4.28
C MET A 19 13.41 -10.42 -3.10
N LEU A 20 14.04 -10.51 -1.95
CA LEU A 20 13.64 -9.73 -0.78
C LEU A 20 13.83 -8.24 -1.04
N ASP A 21 14.92 -7.85 -1.67
CA ASP A 21 15.15 -6.46 -2.01
C ASP A 21 14.06 -5.94 -2.96
N GLU A 22 13.72 -6.73 -3.96
CA GLU A 22 12.66 -6.36 -4.89
C GLU A 22 11.31 -6.24 -4.19
N LEU A 23 11.01 -7.18 -3.28
CA LEU A 23 9.78 -7.12 -2.50
C LEU A 23 9.74 -5.88 -1.60
N HIS A 24 10.85 -5.55 -0.98
CA HIS A 24 10.92 -4.35 -0.15
C HIS A 24 10.65 -3.09 -0.97
N GLN A 25 11.19 -3.01 -2.18
CA GLN A 25 10.93 -1.87 -3.04
C GLN A 25 9.46 -1.76 -3.40
N VAL A 26 8.83 -2.89 -3.71
CA VAL A 26 7.40 -2.91 -4.02
C VAL A 26 6.59 -2.48 -2.80
N LEU A 27 6.96 -2.96 -1.61
CA LEU A 27 6.27 -2.58 -0.39
C LEU A 27 6.37 -1.08 -0.11
N TYR A 28 7.54 -0.49 -0.32
CA TYR A 28 7.69 0.96 -0.16
C TYR A 28 6.82 1.72 -1.13
N GLN A 29 6.80 1.29 -2.39
CA GLN A 29 5.96 1.94 -3.39
C GLN A 29 4.48 1.80 -3.06
N GLN A 30 4.07 0.63 -2.60
CA GLN A 30 2.69 0.41 -2.19
C GLN A 30 2.32 1.26 -0.99
N GLN A 31 3.22 1.40 -0.03
CA GLN A 31 2.96 2.23 1.13
C GLN A 31 2.79 3.69 0.73
N ASP A 32 3.61 4.17 -0.17
CA ASP A 32 3.47 5.54 -0.69
C ASP A 32 2.13 5.71 -1.39
N THR A 33 1.74 4.73 -2.18
CA THR A 33 0.45 4.77 -2.87
C THR A 33 -0.71 4.77 -1.89
N ILE A 34 -0.62 3.93 -0.86
CA ILE A 34 -1.64 3.86 0.18
C ILE A 34 -1.76 5.20 0.89
N ASP A 35 -0.63 5.79 1.26
CA ASP A 35 -0.63 7.08 1.94
C ASP A 35 -1.26 8.16 1.06
N PHE A 36 -0.93 8.17 -0.21
CA PHE A 36 -1.50 9.12 -1.16
C PHE A 36 -2.99 8.94 -1.29
N LEU A 37 -3.44 7.71 -1.42
CA LEU A 37 -4.86 7.40 -1.55
C LEU A 37 -5.62 7.74 -0.26
N GLN A 38 -5.03 7.50 0.89
CA GLN A 38 -5.65 7.85 2.16
C GLN A 38 -5.82 9.36 2.29
N LYS A 39 -4.83 10.12 1.87
CA LYS A 39 -4.93 11.58 1.89
C LYS A 39 -6.02 12.07 0.96
N LYS A 40 -6.11 11.49 -0.22
CA LYS A 40 -7.14 11.85 -1.17
C LYS A 40 -8.53 11.48 -0.67
N LEU A 41 -8.64 10.33 -0.05
CA LEU A 41 -9.92 9.88 0.50
C LEU A 41 -10.37 10.80 1.63
N LYS A 42 -9.45 11.17 2.50
CA LYS A 42 -9.77 12.09 3.57
C LYS A 42 -10.23 13.44 3.03
N LYS A 43 -9.56 13.92 2.02
CA LYS A 43 -9.93 15.18 1.39
C LYS A 43 -11.33 15.10 0.79
N PHE A 44 -11.63 13.98 0.15
CA PHE A 44 -12.95 13.75 -0.41
C PHE A 44 -14.02 13.68 0.68
N GLU A 45 -13.73 13.00 1.77
CA GLU A 45 -14.65 12.90 2.91
C GLU A 45 -14.90 14.27 3.51
N ASP A 46 -13.88 15.10 3.66
CA ASP A 46 -14.03 16.44 4.19
C ASP A 46 -14.93 17.28 3.28
N LEU A 47 -14.75 17.17 1.98
CA LEU A 47 -15.61 17.88 1.03
C LEU A 47 -17.05 17.38 1.10
N THR A 48 -17.22 16.07 1.23
CA THR A 48 -18.55 15.48 1.35
C THR A 48 -19.24 15.91 2.63
N GLN A 49 -18.50 15.99 3.71
CA GLN A 49 -19.05 16.47 4.98
C GLN A 49 -19.46 17.94 4.89
N ALA A 50 -18.65 18.76 4.24
CA ALA A 50 -18.98 20.15 4.03
C ALA A 50 -20.28 20.29 3.22
N ASP A 51 -20.42 19.46 2.18
CA ASP A 51 -21.65 19.41 1.39
C ASP A 51 -22.84 19.00 2.24
N GLN A 52 -22.66 18.02 3.09
CA GLN A 52 -23.73 17.54 3.98
C GLN A 52 -24.14 18.62 4.98
N GLU A 53 -23.20 19.39 5.47
CA GLU A 53 -23.50 20.49 6.40
C GLU A 53 -24.31 21.59 5.73
N ILE A 54 -24.10 21.81 4.46
CA ILE A 54 -24.83 22.84 3.71
C ILE A 54 -26.22 22.37 3.34
N ARG A 55 -26.45 21.08 3.28
CA ARG A 55 -27.75 20.53 2.87
C ARG A 55 -28.83 20.80 3.91
N PRO A 56 -30.07 20.95 3.45
CA PRO A 56 -31.17 21.16 4.39
C PRO A 56 -31.34 20.00 5.36
N PRO A 57 -31.81 20.28 6.57
CA PRO A 57 -32.07 19.20 7.54
C PRO A 57 -33.12 18.23 6.98
N GLY A 58 -32.89 16.95 7.26
CA GLY A 58 -33.80 15.90 6.80
C GLY A 58 -33.39 15.24 5.51
N GLU A 59 -32.46 15.82 4.80
CA GLU A 59 -31.95 15.22 3.58
C GLU A 59 -30.86 14.22 3.93
N LYS A 60 -31.06 12.97 3.54
CA LYS A 60 -30.10 11.93 3.85
C LYS A 60 -29.03 11.84 2.79
N PRO A 61 -27.78 11.50 3.18
CA PRO A 61 -26.74 11.24 2.20
C PRO A 61 -27.12 10.06 1.30
N PRO A 62 -26.72 10.10 0.04
CA PRO A 62 -27.08 9.06 -0.91
C PRO A 62 -26.30 7.76 -0.76
N HIS A 63 -25.64 7.56 0.33
CA HIS A 63 -24.85 6.35 0.54
C HIS A 63 -25.11 5.79 1.91
N TYR A 64 -24.78 4.57 2.07
CA TYR A 64 -24.95 3.86 3.33
C TYR A 64 -23.87 2.83 3.54
#